data_70ecd621121b31be9314d07927d10676
#
_entry.id   70ecd621121b31be9314d07927d10676
#
_cell.length_a   1.000
_cell.length_b   1.000
_cell.length_c   1.000
_cell.angle_alpha   90.00
_cell.angle_beta   90.00
_cell.angle_gamma   90.00
#
_symmetry.space_group_name_H-M   'P 1'
#
loop_
_entity.id
_entity.type
_entity.pdbx_description
1 polymer ?
#
loop_
_entity_poly.entity_id
_entity_poly.type
_entity_poly.pdbx_seq_one_letter_code
_entity_poly.pdbx_strand_id
1 'polypeptide(L)'
;MKQNDFAEIDFTGKLTNGTIFDTTKADIAKTAKLNPKGTYAPVKMCVGKGHVLPGIDEALLQHDKGTFTITLQPEQAFGKKNVKLVRLIPLAEFQEHNVNPVPGMTVDFDGRPGIIMRRTGGRVMVNFNHPLAGKTLEYEVTINRKIDDVKEQVEVMLEHAMKPLPIKPEVSITKDTAQVTLPFELPENMTEGLAKLVTDTVQIKSVTFKKKE
;
A
#
# COMPACT_ATOMS: atom_id res chain seq x y z
N MET A 1 3.35 -12.21 16.46
CA MET A 1 2.16 -12.74 15.73
C MET A 1 2.58 -13.90 14.85
N LYS A 2 1.63 -14.68 14.33
CA LYS A 2 1.89 -15.77 13.38
C LYS A 2 1.48 -15.36 11.98
N GLN A 3 1.96 -16.09 10.99
CA GLN A 3 1.48 -15.93 9.62
C GLN A 3 -0.03 -16.20 9.54
N ASN A 4 -0.74 -15.41 8.77
CA ASN A 4 -2.20 -15.37 8.67
C ASN A 4 -2.94 -14.86 9.94
N ASP A 5 -2.24 -14.35 10.95
CA ASP A 5 -2.91 -13.56 12.00
C ASP A 5 -3.41 -12.24 11.41
N PHE A 6 -4.54 -11.75 11.90
CA PHE A 6 -5.08 -10.45 11.50
C PHE A 6 -4.87 -9.42 12.60
N ALA A 7 -4.52 -8.21 12.22
CA ALA A 7 -4.28 -7.12 13.14
C ALA A 7 -4.73 -5.77 12.60
N GLU A 8 -5.02 -4.88 13.53
CA GLU A 8 -5.16 -3.46 13.29
C GLU A 8 -3.93 -2.76 13.85
N ILE A 9 -3.23 -2.01 13.00
CA ILE A 9 -1.98 -1.34 13.34
C ILE A 9 -2.01 0.14 13.00
N ASP A 10 -1.29 0.92 13.79
CA ASP A 10 -0.85 2.25 13.42
C ASP A 10 0.63 2.25 13.10
N PHE A 11 1.03 3.12 12.20
CA PHE A 11 2.44 3.34 11.92
C PHE A 11 2.77 4.79 11.56
N THR A 12 4.05 5.14 11.71
CA THR A 12 4.61 6.40 11.23
C THR A 12 5.97 6.13 10.61
N GLY A 13 6.09 6.44 9.32
CA GLY A 13 7.32 6.28 8.55
C GLY A 13 8.12 7.58 8.47
N LYS A 14 9.43 7.49 8.78
CA LYS A 14 10.37 8.60 8.78
C LYS A 14 11.60 8.28 7.93
N LEU A 15 12.16 9.31 7.32
CA LEU A 15 13.52 9.25 6.78
C LEU A 15 14.53 9.32 7.92
N THR A 16 15.78 8.91 7.68
CA THR A 16 16.88 8.97 8.65
C THR A 16 17.20 10.39 9.16
N ASN A 17 16.75 11.43 8.46
CA ASN A 17 16.84 12.82 8.89
C ASN A 17 15.63 13.29 9.73
N GLY A 18 14.73 12.37 10.10
CA GLY A 18 13.52 12.66 10.90
C GLY A 18 12.31 13.15 10.11
N THR A 19 12.43 13.37 8.79
CA THR A 19 11.29 13.80 7.96
C THR A 19 10.25 12.71 7.87
N ILE A 20 9.02 12.98 8.33
CA ILE A 20 7.88 12.08 8.24
C ILE A 20 7.36 12.14 6.81
N PHE A 21 7.17 10.97 6.19
CA PHE A 21 6.64 10.85 4.83
C PHE A 21 5.33 10.05 4.77
N ASP A 22 5.02 9.27 5.81
CA ASP A 22 3.84 8.42 5.87
C ASP A 22 3.39 8.21 7.31
N THR A 23 2.08 8.14 7.56
CA THR A 23 1.51 7.83 8.88
C THR A 23 0.04 7.46 8.76
N THR A 24 -0.45 6.67 9.69
CA THR A 24 -1.88 6.39 9.87
C THR A 24 -2.54 7.38 10.83
N LYS A 25 -1.78 8.18 11.58
CA LYS A 25 -2.26 9.09 12.62
C LYS A 25 -2.54 10.48 12.05
N ALA A 26 -3.80 10.93 12.12
CA ALA A 26 -4.24 12.19 11.50
C ALA A 26 -3.57 13.45 12.09
N ASP A 27 -3.28 13.47 13.39
CA ASP A 27 -2.59 14.56 14.08
C ASP A 27 -1.13 14.69 13.60
N ILE A 28 -0.44 13.56 13.46
CA ILE A 28 0.93 13.51 12.92
C ILE A 28 0.95 13.95 11.46
N ALA A 29 0.01 13.46 10.65
CA ALA A 29 -0.11 13.85 9.25
C ALA A 29 -0.29 15.36 9.07
N LYS A 30 -1.13 15.97 9.90
CA LYS A 30 -1.38 17.41 9.92
C LYS A 30 -0.11 18.19 10.29
N THR A 31 0.59 17.75 11.35
CA THR A 31 1.82 18.38 11.82
C THR A 31 2.95 18.26 10.78
N ALA A 32 3.07 17.11 10.15
CA ALA A 32 4.04 16.85 9.09
C ALA A 32 3.66 17.47 7.73
N LYS A 33 2.50 18.12 7.64
CA LYS A 33 1.96 18.71 6.40
C LYS A 33 1.87 17.71 5.24
N LEU A 34 1.48 16.49 5.55
CA LEU A 34 1.17 15.48 4.54
C LEU A 34 -0.11 15.85 3.79
N ASN A 35 -0.47 15.03 2.78
CA ASN A 35 -1.63 15.32 1.93
C ASN A 35 -2.90 15.59 2.78
N PRO A 36 -3.46 16.81 2.75
CA PRO A 36 -4.64 17.16 3.58
C PRO A 36 -5.92 16.42 3.16
N LYS A 37 -5.94 15.83 1.96
CA LYS A 37 -7.05 15.00 1.44
C LYS A 37 -6.82 13.51 1.67
N GLY A 38 -5.72 13.12 2.32
CA GLY A 38 -5.42 11.72 2.67
C GLY A 38 -6.36 11.21 3.75
N THR A 39 -6.70 9.94 3.70
CA THR A 39 -7.40 9.25 4.80
C THR A 39 -6.36 8.68 5.75
N TYR A 40 -6.35 9.16 6.97
CA TYR A 40 -5.44 8.71 8.01
C TYR A 40 -6.23 7.94 9.06
N ALA A 41 -6.06 6.63 9.09
CA ALA A 41 -6.73 5.72 10.00
C ALA A 41 -5.88 4.46 10.20
N PRO A 42 -6.04 3.74 11.31
CA PRO A 42 -5.39 2.46 11.53
C PRO A 42 -5.62 1.50 10.35
N VAL A 43 -4.58 0.76 9.99
CA VAL A 43 -4.62 -0.20 8.90
C VAL A 43 -4.95 -1.58 9.44
N LYS A 44 -6.02 -2.17 8.94
CA LYS A 44 -6.34 -3.57 9.17
C LYS A 44 -5.62 -4.41 8.13
N MET A 45 -4.96 -5.48 8.58
CA MET A 45 -4.12 -6.28 7.68
C MET A 45 -4.05 -7.75 8.13
N CYS A 46 -3.63 -8.60 7.21
CA CYS A 46 -3.27 -9.99 7.46
C CYS A 46 -1.75 -10.15 7.36
N VAL A 47 -1.13 -10.69 8.38
CA VAL A 47 0.33 -10.89 8.47
C VAL A 47 0.78 -11.91 7.43
N GLY A 48 1.83 -11.60 6.68
CA GLY A 48 2.42 -12.45 5.65
C GLY A 48 1.71 -12.40 4.28
N LYS A 49 0.76 -11.45 4.09
CA LYS A 49 0.04 -11.29 2.81
C LYS A 49 0.47 -10.06 2.01
N GLY A 50 1.49 -9.34 2.45
CA GLY A 50 2.01 -8.17 1.74
C GLY A 50 1.04 -6.98 1.73
N HIS A 51 0.18 -6.88 2.74
CA HIS A 51 -0.74 -5.73 2.88
C HIS A 51 -0.02 -4.45 3.29
N VAL A 52 1.17 -4.58 3.86
CA VAL A 52 2.10 -3.51 4.26
C VAL A 52 3.48 -3.78 3.67
N LEU A 53 4.47 -2.89 3.94
CA LEU A 53 5.84 -3.10 3.48
C LEU A 53 6.42 -4.42 4.03
N PRO A 54 7.23 -5.14 3.24
CA PRO A 54 7.78 -6.44 3.65
C PRO A 54 8.45 -6.43 5.02
N GLY A 55 9.25 -5.39 5.31
CA GLY A 55 9.92 -5.31 6.60
C GLY A 55 8.99 -5.04 7.79
N ILE A 56 7.83 -4.40 7.58
CA ILE A 56 6.80 -4.28 8.63
C ILE A 56 6.15 -5.65 8.85
N ASP A 57 5.83 -6.35 7.76
CA ASP A 57 5.21 -7.68 7.81
C ASP A 57 6.11 -8.69 8.55
N GLU A 58 7.41 -8.70 8.25
CA GLU A 58 8.42 -9.51 8.96
C GLU A 58 8.52 -9.16 10.45
N ALA A 59 8.51 -7.87 10.78
CA ALA A 59 8.60 -7.42 12.17
C ALA A 59 7.39 -7.83 13.01
N LEU A 60 6.20 -7.84 12.41
CA LEU A 60 4.97 -8.28 13.08
C LEU A 60 5.01 -9.75 13.50
N LEU A 61 5.78 -10.60 12.81
CA LEU A 61 5.99 -11.99 13.24
C LEU A 61 6.76 -12.13 14.56
N GLN A 62 7.51 -11.09 14.96
CA GLN A 62 8.31 -11.05 16.18
C GLN A 62 7.62 -10.33 17.35
N HIS A 63 6.52 -9.63 17.07
CA HIS A 63 5.79 -8.82 18.06
C HIS A 63 4.32 -9.22 18.12
N ASP A 64 3.77 -9.33 19.33
CA ASP A 64 2.36 -9.69 19.53
C ASP A 64 1.50 -8.50 19.96
N LYS A 65 2.10 -7.46 20.53
CA LYS A 65 1.41 -6.25 21.05
C LYS A 65 2.40 -5.11 21.30
N GLY A 66 1.85 -3.92 21.48
CA GLY A 66 2.61 -2.72 21.88
C GLY A 66 3.19 -1.96 20.70
N THR A 67 4.06 -1.00 21.01
CA THR A 67 4.75 -0.14 20.04
C THR A 67 6.21 -0.53 19.95
N PHE A 68 6.73 -0.60 18.73
CA PHE A 68 8.13 -0.88 18.44
C PHE A 68 8.61 -0.04 17.25
N THR A 69 9.94 0.16 17.18
CA THR A 69 10.58 0.88 16.08
C THR A 69 11.47 -0.08 15.30
N ILE A 70 11.41 0.01 13.97
CA ILE A 70 12.21 -0.78 13.06
C ILE A 70 12.90 0.09 12.02
N THR A 71 14.10 -0.32 11.63
CA THR A 71 14.83 0.29 10.52
C THR A 71 14.77 -0.63 9.31
N LEU A 72 14.17 -0.15 8.23
CA LEU A 72 14.00 -0.89 6.99
C LEU A 72 15.09 -0.54 5.99
N GLN A 73 15.79 -1.54 5.51
CA GLN A 73 16.68 -1.38 4.38
C GLN A 73 15.87 -1.24 3.09
N PRO A 74 16.45 -0.70 2.00
CA PRO A 74 15.70 -0.48 0.76
C PRO A 74 14.94 -1.71 0.26
N GLU A 75 15.53 -2.90 0.38
CA GLU A 75 14.93 -4.17 -0.07
C GLU A 75 13.69 -4.58 0.72
N GLN A 76 13.62 -4.17 1.98
CA GLN A 76 12.49 -4.42 2.89
C GLN A 76 11.38 -3.37 2.76
N ALA A 77 11.58 -2.34 1.92
CA ALA A 77 10.67 -1.22 1.74
C ALA A 77 10.35 -0.98 0.24
N PHE A 78 10.89 0.10 -0.33
CA PHE A 78 10.58 0.52 -1.71
C PHE A 78 11.62 0.05 -2.75
N GLY A 79 12.47 -0.90 -2.38
CA GLY A 79 13.50 -1.48 -3.23
C GLY A 79 14.71 -0.58 -3.46
N LYS A 80 15.74 -1.14 -4.10
CA LYS A 80 16.93 -0.41 -4.55
C LYS A 80 16.60 0.49 -5.74
N LYS A 81 17.40 1.55 -5.91
CA LYS A 81 17.33 2.34 -7.15
C LYS A 81 17.73 1.49 -8.34
N ASN A 82 16.87 1.46 -9.34
CA ASN A 82 17.14 0.81 -10.62
C ASN A 82 17.67 1.87 -11.61
N VAL A 83 18.93 1.70 -12.05
CA VAL A 83 19.58 2.61 -13.01
C VAL A 83 18.87 2.62 -14.36
N LYS A 84 18.18 1.53 -14.74
CA LYS A 84 17.40 1.46 -15.98
C LYS A 84 16.17 2.35 -15.98
N LEU A 85 15.71 2.77 -14.79
CA LEU A 85 14.61 3.72 -14.61
C LEU A 85 15.09 5.18 -14.61
N VAL A 86 16.39 5.43 -14.80
CA VAL A 86 16.92 6.77 -15.07
C VAL A 86 17.14 6.86 -16.58
N ARG A 87 16.33 7.66 -17.26
CA ARG A 87 16.32 7.75 -18.72
C ARG A 87 16.77 9.14 -19.20
N LEU A 88 17.41 9.17 -20.35
CA LEU A 88 17.70 10.39 -21.10
C LEU A 88 16.63 10.55 -22.18
N ILE A 89 15.80 11.58 -22.05
CA ILE A 89 14.70 11.89 -22.96
C ILE A 89 15.10 13.10 -23.79
N PRO A 90 14.88 13.11 -25.11
CA PRO A 90 15.11 14.27 -25.97
C PRO A 90 14.33 15.49 -25.48
N LEU A 91 14.95 16.67 -25.52
CA LEU A 91 14.28 17.93 -25.15
C LEU A 91 13.08 18.21 -26.05
N ALA A 92 13.12 17.77 -27.30
CA ALA A 92 12.01 17.94 -28.25
C ALA A 92 10.70 17.35 -27.75
N GLU A 93 10.73 16.16 -27.12
CA GLU A 93 9.52 15.54 -26.55
C GLU A 93 8.84 16.42 -25.49
N PHE A 94 9.60 17.15 -24.70
CA PHE A 94 9.04 18.11 -23.72
C PHE A 94 8.47 19.34 -24.43
N GLN A 95 9.13 19.79 -25.51
CA GLN A 95 8.68 20.96 -26.27
C GLN A 95 7.37 20.68 -27.04
N GLU A 96 7.19 19.49 -27.58
CA GLU A 96 5.94 19.04 -28.22
C GLU A 96 4.73 19.14 -27.27
N HIS A 97 4.97 18.93 -25.99
CA HIS A 97 3.95 19.05 -24.93
C HIS A 97 3.94 20.42 -24.22
N ASN A 98 4.66 21.42 -24.76
CA ASN A 98 4.81 22.77 -24.16
C ASN A 98 5.33 22.75 -22.72
N VAL A 99 6.15 21.76 -22.36
CA VAL A 99 6.77 21.64 -21.03
C VAL A 99 8.19 22.16 -21.09
N ASN A 100 8.53 23.13 -20.22
CA ASN A 100 9.92 23.55 -20.00
C ASN A 100 10.49 22.72 -18.84
N PRO A 101 11.38 21.73 -19.12
CA PRO A 101 11.86 20.82 -18.09
C PRO A 101 12.89 21.50 -17.17
N VAL A 102 12.55 21.57 -15.87
CA VAL A 102 13.39 22.14 -14.82
C VAL A 102 13.76 21.05 -13.81
N PRO A 103 15.02 20.99 -13.32
CA PRO A 103 15.40 20.03 -12.27
C PRO A 103 14.47 20.09 -11.05
N GLY A 104 14.06 18.94 -10.54
CA GLY A 104 13.10 18.79 -9.45
C GLY A 104 11.63 18.76 -9.88
N MET A 105 11.32 19.12 -11.14
CA MET A 105 9.94 19.06 -11.66
C MET A 105 9.50 17.61 -11.81
N THR A 106 8.26 17.32 -11.40
CA THR A 106 7.60 16.04 -11.68
C THR A 106 6.93 16.10 -13.05
N VAL A 107 7.14 15.08 -13.85
CA VAL A 107 6.56 14.88 -15.19
C VAL A 107 5.92 13.53 -15.28
N ASP A 108 4.91 13.39 -16.12
CA ASP A 108 4.28 12.11 -16.43
C ASP A 108 4.63 11.71 -17.87
N PHE A 109 5.10 10.49 -18.04
CA PHE A 109 5.34 9.85 -19.34
C PHE A 109 4.57 8.53 -19.39
N ASP A 110 3.56 8.47 -20.23
CA ASP A 110 2.71 7.28 -20.42
C ASP A 110 2.14 6.73 -19.10
N GLY A 111 1.65 7.62 -18.22
CA GLY A 111 1.11 7.26 -16.91
C GLY A 111 2.18 6.89 -15.87
N ARG A 112 3.45 7.18 -16.16
CA ARG A 112 4.58 6.95 -15.24
C ARG A 112 5.15 8.27 -14.74
N PRO A 113 4.95 8.61 -13.47
CA PRO A 113 5.55 9.80 -12.89
C PRO A 113 7.07 9.68 -12.81
N GLY A 114 7.77 10.73 -13.23
CA GLY A 114 9.21 10.83 -13.14
C GLY A 114 9.65 12.20 -12.62
N ILE A 115 10.83 12.26 -12.04
CA ILE A 115 11.42 13.51 -11.54
C ILE A 115 12.58 13.90 -12.44
N ILE A 116 12.57 15.12 -12.95
CA ILE A 116 13.67 15.67 -13.76
C ILE A 116 14.88 15.86 -12.85
N MET A 117 15.97 15.19 -13.16
CA MET A 117 17.22 15.30 -12.40
C MET A 117 18.10 16.45 -12.93
N ARG A 118 18.26 16.54 -14.25
CA ARG A 118 19.04 17.59 -14.90
C ARG A 118 18.68 17.70 -16.39
N ARG A 119 18.97 18.87 -16.95
CA ARG A 119 18.96 19.14 -18.39
C ARG A 119 20.39 19.39 -18.84
N THR A 120 20.82 18.74 -19.91
CA THR A 120 22.17 18.91 -20.48
C THR A 120 22.09 18.84 -22.00
N GLY A 121 22.43 19.91 -22.66
CA GLY A 121 22.30 20.01 -24.14
C GLY A 121 20.85 19.79 -24.57
N GLY A 122 20.65 18.98 -25.60
CA GLY A 122 19.33 18.62 -26.12
C GLY A 122 18.65 17.46 -25.41
N ARG A 123 19.07 17.08 -24.20
CA ARG A 123 18.55 15.94 -23.44
C ARG A 123 18.20 16.27 -22.01
N VAL A 124 17.18 15.61 -21.48
CA VAL A 124 16.71 15.72 -20.10
C VAL A 124 16.83 14.36 -19.41
N MET A 125 17.50 14.33 -18.29
CA MET A 125 17.60 13.13 -17.46
C MET A 125 16.40 13.07 -16.50
N VAL A 126 15.59 12.02 -16.63
CA VAL A 126 14.40 11.79 -15.81
C VAL A 126 14.55 10.50 -15.01
N ASN A 127 14.25 10.57 -13.73
CA ASN A 127 14.27 9.43 -12.81
C ASN A 127 12.83 8.95 -12.54
N PHE A 128 12.53 7.74 -12.98
CA PHE A 128 11.24 7.07 -12.79
C PHE A 128 11.24 6.10 -11.59
N ASN A 129 12.29 6.07 -10.78
CA ASN A 129 12.28 5.29 -9.55
C ASN A 129 11.28 5.90 -8.55
N HIS A 130 10.73 5.03 -7.69
CA HIS A 130 9.96 5.52 -6.54
C HIS A 130 10.80 6.55 -5.73
N PRO A 131 10.21 7.65 -5.23
CA PRO A 131 10.96 8.70 -4.51
C PRO A 131 11.72 8.19 -3.28
N LEU A 132 11.26 7.10 -2.68
CA LEU A 132 11.87 6.45 -1.52
C LEU A 132 12.77 5.25 -1.88
N ALA A 133 12.89 4.87 -3.16
CA ALA A 133 13.79 3.80 -3.56
C ALA A 133 15.24 4.09 -3.20
N GLY A 134 15.95 3.10 -2.67
CA GLY A 134 17.34 3.20 -2.22
C GLY A 134 17.53 3.99 -0.92
N LYS A 135 16.46 4.29 -0.19
CA LYS A 135 16.54 4.96 1.11
C LYS A 135 16.31 3.96 2.23
N THR A 136 17.08 4.10 3.29
CA THR A 136 16.81 3.46 4.58
C THR A 136 15.70 4.26 5.27
N LEU A 137 14.71 3.56 5.81
CA LEU A 137 13.53 4.13 6.43
C LEU A 137 13.41 3.67 7.88
N GLU A 138 12.82 4.49 8.71
CA GLU A 138 12.50 4.17 10.10
C GLU A 138 10.97 4.18 10.27
N TYR A 139 10.43 3.11 10.83
CA TYR A 139 9.01 2.98 11.11
C TYR A 139 8.77 2.74 12.59
N GLU A 140 7.94 3.56 13.20
CA GLU A 140 7.30 3.29 14.47
C GLU A 140 5.97 2.61 14.19
N VAL A 141 5.79 1.40 14.69
CA VAL A 141 4.58 0.58 14.48
C VAL A 141 3.95 0.28 15.83
N THR A 142 2.64 0.49 15.93
CA THR A 142 1.82 0.17 17.10
C THR A 142 0.79 -0.88 16.71
N ILE A 143 0.76 -2.00 17.41
CA ILE A 143 -0.29 -3.02 17.27
C ILE A 143 -1.44 -2.60 18.19
N ASN A 144 -2.55 -2.12 17.62
CA ASN A 144 -3.72 -1.68 18.36
C ASN A 144 -4.49 -2.87 18.92
N ARG A 145 -4.75 -3.87 18.06
CA ARG A 145 -5.43 -5.12 18.46
C ARG A 145 -5.20 -6.25 17.44
N LYS A 146 -5.40 -7.47 17.88
CA LYS A 146 -5.66 -8.61 17.00
C LYS A 146 -7.12 -8.57 16.53
N ILE A 147 -7.36 -9.09 15.34
CA ILE A 147 -8.69 -9.24 14.76
C ILE A 147 -9.02 -10.73 14.76
N ASP A 148 -9.86 -11.13 15.72
CA ASP A 148 -10.27 -12.53 15.88
C ASP A 148 -11.66 -12.78 15.26
N ASP A 149 -12.42 -11.74 14.97
CA ASP A 149 -13.73 -11.85 14.32
C ASP A 149 -13.61 -12.27 12.87
N VAL A 150 -14.17 -13.41 12.53
CA VAL A 150 -14.13 -14.02 11.19
C VAL A 150 -14.73 -13.11 10.13
N LYS A 151 -15.81 -12.39 10.45
CA LYS A 151 -16.43 -11.44 9.52
C LYS A 151 -15.46 -10.32 9.17
N GLU A 152 -14.82 -9.73 10.18
CA GLU A 152 -13.85 -8.65 10.00
C GLU A 152 -12.61 -9.15 9.22
N GLN A 153 -12.16 -10.38 9.46
CA GLN A 153 -11.05 -10.98 8.69
C GLN A 153 -11.39 -11.11 7.20
N VAL A 154 -12.59 -11.55 6.87
CA VAL A 154 -13.09 -11.62 5.48
C VAL A 154 -13.14 -10.22 4.85
N GLU A 155 -13.68 -9.23 5.58
CA GLU A 155 -13.72 -7.83 5.12
C GLU A 155 -12.32 -7.31 4.80
N VAL A 156 -11.34 -7.53 5.69
CA VAL A 156 -9.93 -7.13 5.48
C VAL A 156 -9.34 -7.75 4.22
N MET A 157 -9.52 -9.06 4.01
CA MET A 157 -9.00 -9.74 2.83
C MET A 157 -9.59 -9.17 1.54
N LEU A 158 -10.91 -8.96 1.52
CA LEU A 158 -11.61 -8.45 0.35
C LEU A 158 -11.27 -6.98 0.06
N GLU A 159 -11.19 -6.11 1.10
CA GLU A 159 -10.78 -4.72 0.94
C GLU A 159 -9.38 -4.60 0.31
N HIS A 160 -8.43 -5.44 0.76
CA HIS A 160 -7.09 -5.44 0.18
C HIS A 160 -7.03 -6.02 -1.24
N ALA A 161 -7.77 -7.08 -1.52
CA ALA A 161 -7.80 -7.73 -2.84
C ALA A 161 -8.50 -6.88 -3.91
N MET A 162 -9.47 -6.05 -3.50
CA MET A 162 -10.24 -5.20 -4.42
C MET A 162 -9.67 -3.78 -4.56
N LYS A 163 -8.52 -3.45 -3.95
CA LYS A 163 -7.87 -2.16 -4.22
C LYS A 163 -7.51 -2.05 -5.72
N PRO A 164 -7.66 -0.90 -6.36
CA PRO A 164 -7.93 0.43 -5.79
C PRO A 164 -9.42 0.83 -5.72
N LEU A 165 -10.35 -0.09 -5.88
CA LEU A 165 -11.78 0.22 -5.84
C LEU A 165 -12.19 0.65 -4.42
N PRO A 166 -12.85 1.80 -4.23
CA PRO A 166 -13.26 2.28 -2.92
C PRO A 166 -14.57 1.60 -2.46
N ILE A 167 -14.56 0.26 -2.40
CA ILE A 167 -15.73 -0.55 -2.11
C ILE A 167 -15.54 -1.17 -0.74
N LYS A 168 -16.58 -1.04 0.09
CA LYS A 168 -16.71 -1.78 1.34
C LYS A 168 -17.69 -2.93 1.11
N PRO A 169 -17.19 -4.18 1.08
CA PRO A 169 -18.07 -5.34 0.97
C PRO A 169 -18.95 -5.46 2.22
N GLU A 170 -20.24 -5.73 2.04
CA GLU A 170 -21.11 -6.12 3.15
C GLU A 170 -20.97 -7.64 3.35
N VAL A 171 -20.40 -8.05 4.48
CA VAL A 171 -20.17 -9.47 4.78
C VAL A 171 -21.13 -9.96 5.83
N SER A 172 -21.76 -11.09 5.60
CA SER A 172 -22.52 -11.85 6.61
C SER A 172 -21.98 -13.26 6.71
N ILE A 173 -21.84 -13.76 7.94
CA ILE A 173 -21.37 -15.12 8.21
C ILE A 173 -22.53 -15.97 8.66
N THR A 174 -22.73 -17.11 8.00
CA THR A 174 -23.73 -18.12 8.40
C THR A 174 -23.02 -19.46 8.53
N LYS A 175 -22.86 -19.95 9.75
CA LYS A 175 -22.05 -21.14 10.10
C LYS A 175 -20.61 -20.95 9.57
N ASP A 176 -20.21 -21.75 8.57
CA ASP A 176 -18.86 -21.74 7.98
C ASP A 176 -18.85 -21.10 6.57
N THR A 177 -19.89 -20.32 6.21
CA THR A 177 -20.03 -19.69 4.89
C THR A 177 -20.08 -18.16 5.05
N ALA A 178 -19.25 -17.44 4.29
CA ALA A 178 -19.34 -16.01 4.14
C ALA A 178 -20.18 -15.66 2.91
N GLN A 179 -21.20 -14.83 3.10
CA GLN A 179 -21.95 -14.22 2.01
C GLN A 179 -21.51 -12.75 1.89
N VAL A 180 -21.01 -12.41 0.73
CA VAL A 180 -20.49 -11.09 0.39
C VAL A 180 -21.43 -10.40 -0.57
N THR A 181 -21.94 -9.23 -0.17
CA THR A 181 -22.80 -8.39 -0.99
C THR A 181 -22.02 -7.20 -1.54
N LEU A 182 -22.05 -7.04 -2.86
CA LEU A 182 -21.35 -5.96 -3.58
C LEU A 182 -22.35 -5.13 -4.39
N PRO A 183 -22.04 -3.84 -4.69
CA PRO A 183 -22.93 -2.98 -5.48
C PRO A 183 -22.99 -3.35 -6.96
N PHE A 184 -22.17 -4.27 -7.43
CA PHE A 184 -22.11 -4.76 -8.81
C PHE A 184 -21.85 -6.27 -8.83
N GLU A 185 -22.06 -6.88 -10.00
CA GLU A 185 -21.79 -8.27 -10.24
C GLU A 185 -20.32 -8.47 -10.65
N LEU A 186 -19.67 -9.47 -10.05
CA LEU A 186 -18.30 -9.84 -10.41
C LEU A 186 -18.33 -10.99 -11.44
N PRO A 187 -17.39 -11.01 -12.41
CA PRO A 187 -17.17 -12.16 -13.27
C PRO A 187 -16.83 -13.42 -12.47
N GLU A 188 -17.25 -14.57 -12.96
CA GLU A 188 -17.11 -15.86 -12.26
C GLU A 188 -15.64 -16.18 -11.89
N ASN A 189 -14.71 -15.94 -12.80
CA ASN A 189 -13.28 -16.12 -12.56
C ASN A 189 -12.74 -15.24 -11.41
N MET A 190 -13.30 -14.04 -11.21
CA MET A 190 -12.93 -13.17 -10.10
C MET A 190 -13.54 -13.64 -8.78
N THR A 191 -14.79 -14.09 -8.80
CA THR A 191 -15.44 -14.62 -7.59
C THR A 191 -14.76 -15.89 -7.09
N GLU A 192 -14.35 -16.79 -7.97
CA GLU A 192 -13.57 -17.98 -7.62
C GLU A 192 -12.20 -17.63 -7.03
N GLY A 193 -11.48 -16.68 -7.66
CA GLY A 193 -10.17 -16.21 -7.17
C GLY A 193 -10.25 -15.56 -5.78
N LEU A 194 -11.24 -14.70 -5.56
CA LEU A 194 -11.48 -14.05 -4.27
C LEU A 194 -11.94 -15.06 -3.21
N ALA A 195 -12.83 -15.99 -3.56
CA ALA A 195 -13.28 -17.03 -2.64
C ALA A 195 -12.09 -17.89 -2.17
N LYS A 196 -11.24 -18.32 -3.08
CA LYS A 196 -10.04 -19.09 -2.77
C LYS A 196 -9.08 -18.31 -1.88
N LEU A 197 -8.80 -17.03 -2.19
CA LEU A 197 -7.93 -16.17 -1.38
C LEU A 197 -8.41 -16.09 0.06
N VAL A 198 -9.71 -15.95 0.27
CA VAL A 198 -10.30 -15.84 1.61
C VAL A 198 -10.28 -17.20 2.31
N THR A 199 -10.71 -18.30 1.67
CA THR A 199 -10.75 -19.63 2.30
C THR A 199 -9.35 -20.18 2.61
N ASP A 200 -8.33 -19.83 1.86
CA ASP A 200 -6.92 -20.21 2.13
C ASP A 200 -6.33 -19.48 3.35
N THR A 201 -7.01 -18.43 3.83
CA THR A 201 -6.45 -17.55 4.87
C THR A 201 -7.33 -17.48 6.12
N VAL A 202 -8.63 -17.39 5.93
CA VAL A 202 -9.62 -17.29 7.00
C VAL A 202 -10.24 -18.66 7.26
N GLN A 203 -10.56 -18.98 8.52
CA GLN A 203 -11.16 -20.29 8.88
C GLN A 203 -12.64 -20.34 8.52
N ILE A 204 -12.92 -20.38 7.20
CA ILE A 204 -14.28 -20.59 6.64
C ILE A 204 -14.21 -21.60 5.47
N LYS A 205 -15.34 -22.26 5.21
CA LYS A 205 -15.40 -23.31 4.18
C LYS A 205 -15.72 -22.80 2.79
N SER A 206 -16.52 -21.75 2.70
CA SER A 206 -16.95 -21.19 1.40
C SER A 206 -17.25 -19.70 1.48
N VAL A 207 -17.13 -19.02 0.34
CA VAL A 207 -17.51 -17.63 0.13
C VAL A 207 -18.43 -17.56 -1.07
N THR A 208 -19.57 -16.88 -0.91
CA THR A 208 -20.53 -16.62 -1.98
C THR A 208 -20.68 -15.14 -2.21
N PHE A 209 -20.77 -14.72 -3.47
CA PHE A 209 -20.92 -13.32 -3.84
C PHE A 209 -22.33 -13.08 -4.37
N LYS A 210 -22.93 -11.96 -3.98
CA LYS A 210 -24.23 -11.51 -4.48
C LYS A 210 -24.15 -10.02 -4.81
N LYS A 211 -24.92 -9.61 -5.82
CA LYS A 211 -25.15 -8.21 -6.10
C LYS A 211 -26.19 -7.68 -5.12
N LYS A 212 -25.97 -6.45 -4.66
CA LYS A 212 -26.96 -5.69 -3.87
C LYS A 212 -28.16 -5.37 -4.76
N GLU A 213 -29.35 -5.71 -4.30
CA GLU A 213 -30.60 -5.34 -4.95
C GLU A 213 -30.87 -3.83 -4.85
#